data_b076bf8f052d3190dfaab7f0a97cc63c
#
_entry.id   b076bf8f052d3190dfaab7f0a97cc63c
#
_cell.length_a   1.000
_cell.length_b   1.000
_cell.length_c   1.000
_cell.angle_alpha   90.00
_cell.angle_beta   90.00
_cell.angle_gamma   90.00
#
_symmetry.space_group_name_H-M   'P 1'
#
loop_
_entity.id
_entity.type
_entity.pdbx_description
1 polymer ?
#
loop_
_entity_poly.entity_id
_entity_poly.type
_entity_poly.pdbx_seq_one_letter_code
_entity_poly.pdbx_strand_id
1 'polypeptide(L)'
;MENENKDVTEETKEETTKEETKEETNDKTKKSKKGLWIGLGILVVLLIAYGVGAFYYHSHFLYQTSVNDTDCSNLTAAEVAAIMDSQSQQYSLQIFGRDENGVQEEIGTVTAPEIGMNWVDTQGAAQELLNIQNEFLWIEMLWSAQNYDMVQGVAYDADKLQEQLAQMPALQKKNMSEPEDAYISEYSEKTKSYEIVPETLGSTLDLDQVEDVVSAAIMAGATSVDLEEQGCYETARVMAEDTALVKACDTMNKWVSAQITYDWNGNKVVVDGDTIHEWIQVGD
;
A
#
# COMPACT_ATOMS: atom_id res chain seq x y z
N MET A 1 21.86 -65.47 42.60
CA MET A 1 21.08 -66.24 43.57
C MET A 1 19.83 -66.57 42.83
N GLU A 2 19.83 -67.67 42.13
CA GLU A 2 19.35 -68.97 42.70
C GLU A 2 17.86 -68.94 42.71
N ASN A 3 17.16 -69.80 42.19
CA ASN A 3 17.26 -71.16 41.71
C ASN A 3 15.86 -71.55 41.35
N GLU A 4 15.68 -72.18 40.24
CA GLU A 4 15.45 -73.64 40.18
C GLU A 4 14.06 -74.02 40.61
N ASN A 5 13.35 -74.80 39.99
CA ASN A 5 13.51 -75.95 39.15
C ASN A 5 12.23 -76.77 39.14
N LYS A 6 12.04 -77.43 38.00
CA LYS A 6 11.56 -78.81 37.88
C LYS A 6 10.06 -79.07 38.08
N ASP A 7 9.51 -79.79 37.37
CA ASP A 7 9.72 -80.86 36.36
C ASP A 7 8.58 -81.85 36.41
N VAL A 8 8.21 -82.38 35.27
CA VAL A 8 7.94 -83.77 35.01
C VAL A 8 6.51 -84.34 35.12
N THR A 9 6.14 -84.73 33.89
CA THR A 9 5.51 -86.02 33.50
C THR A 9 4.06 -86.28 33.85
N GLU A 10 3.37 -86.82 33.02
CA GLU A 10 3.27 -87.84 31.99
C GLU A 10 1.80 -88.28 31.88
N GLU A 11 1.39 -88.45 30.70
CA GLU A 11 0.90 -89.55 29.92
C GLU A 11 -0.61 -89.93 29.99
N THR A 12 -1.10 -90.03 28.77
CA THR A 12 -1.91 -91.10 28.19
C THR A 12 -3.42 -91.22 28.54
N LYS A 13 -4.22 -91.04 27.51
CA LYS A 13 -5.03 -92.00 26.76
C LYS A 13 -6.12 -91.28 25.99
N GLU A 14 -6.00 -91.31 24.69
CA GLU A 14 -6.64 -92.22 23.72
C GLU A 14 -8.17 -92.34 23.78
N GLU A 15 -8.64 -91.99 22.61
CA GLU A 15 -9.71 -92.66 21.84
C GLU A 15 -11.16 -92.14 21.92
N THR A 16 -11.58 -91.89 20.62
CA THR A 16 -12.94 -91.91 20.05
C THR A 16 -13.89 -90.77 20.41
N THR A 17 -14.16 -89.91 19.41
CA THR A 17 -15.26 -90.13 18.50
C THR A 17 -15.18 -89.15 17.29
N LYS A 18 -15.08 -89.73 16.11
CA LYS A 18 -15.33 -89.03 14.83
C LYS A 18 -16.84 -88.75 14.70
N GLU A 19 -17.09 -87.69 13.88
CA GLU A 19 -18.39 -87.31 13.29
C GLU A 19 -19.12 -86.23 14.06
N GLU A 20 -18.97 -85.06 13.52
CA GLU A 20 -19.93 -83.97 13.31
C GLU A 20 -19.20 -82.59 13.25
N THR A 21 -18.60 -82.31 12.09
CA THR A 21 -18.27 -80.89 11.78
C THR A 21 -18.02 -80.71 10.30
N LYS A 22 -19.05 -80.75 9.54
CA LYS A 22 -19.00 -80.42 8.10
C LYS A 22 -20.25 -79.72 7.63
N GLU A 23 -20.75 -78.67 8.26
CA GLU A 23 -21.80 -77.85 7.67
C GLU A 23 -21.79 -76.34 8.10
N GLU A 24 -20.91 -75.86 8.90
CA GLU A 24 -20.94 -74.42 9.32
C GLU A 24 -19.95 -73.50 8.65
N THR A 25 -19.13 -73.93 7.73
CA THR A 25 -18.09 -73.09 7.13
C THR A 25 -18.46 -72.44 5.77
N ASN A 26 -19.65 -72.65 5.22
CA ASN A 26 -19.99 -72.18 3.88
C ASN A 26 -20.93 -70.97 3.85
N ASP A 27 -21.52 -70.52 4.99
CA ASP A 27 -22.44 -69.38 5.01
C ASP A 27 -21.77 -68.07 5.45
N LYS A 28 -20.66 -68.11 6.21
CA LYS A 28 -19.91 -66.89 6.62
C LYS A 28 -19.09 -66.27 5.46
N THR A 29 -18.63 -67.06 4.50
CA THR A 29 -17.86 -66.58 3.37
C THR A 29 -18.73 -65.92 2.27
N LYS A 30 -20.01 -66.26 2.17
CA LYS A 30 -20.94 -65.62 1.21
C LYS A 30 -21.40 -64.26 1.70
N LYS A 31 -21.60 -64.03 3.00
CA LYS A 31 -21.94 -62.68 3.57
C LYS A 31 -20.80 -61.72 3.42
N SER A 32 -19.56 -62.14 3.62
CA SER A 32 -18.36 -61.33 3.49
C SER A 32 -18.15 -60.82 2.04
N LYS A 33 -18.42 -61.64 1.02
CA LYS A 33 -18.27 -61.24 -0.39
C LYS A 33 -19.30 -60.21 -0.81
N LYS A 34 -20.55 -60.24 -0.35
CA LYS A 34 -21.57 -59.23 -0.63
C LYS A 34 -21.21 -57.87 -0.02
N GLY A 35 -20.72 -57.83 1.23
CA GLY A 35 -20.22 -56.61 1.88
C GLY A 35 -19.04 -56.00 1.14
N LEU A 36 -18.10 -56.83 0.65
CA LEU A 36 -16.96 -56.39 -0.15
C LEU A 36 -17.40 -55.74 -1.47
N TRP A 37 -18.37 -56.31 -2.19
CA TRP A 37 -18.89 -55.76 -3.45
C TRP A 37 -19.67 -54.47 -3.23
N ILE A 38 -20.40 -54.32 -2.13
CA ILE A 38 -21.08 -53.08 -1.73
C ILE A 38 -20.03 -52.00 -1.40
N GLY A 39 -19.00 -52.34 -0.61
CA GLY A 39 -17.91 -51.40 -0.29
C GLY A 39 -17.14 -50.94 -1.55
N LEU A 40 -16.85 -51.86 -2.46
CA LEU A 40 -16.23 -51.54 -3.76
C LEU A 40 -17.13 -50.62 -4.60
N GLY A 41 -18.44 -50.87 -4.64
CA GLY A 41 -19.40 -49.99 -5.31
C GLY A 41 -19.42 -48.58 -4.77
N ILE A 42 -19.41 -48.40 -3.45
CA ILE A 42 -19.34 -47.12 -2.80
C ILE A 42 -18.01 -46.40 -3.13
N LEU A 43 -16.90 -47.16 -3.08
CA LEU A 43 -15.59 -46.58 -3.42
C LEU A 43 -15.56 -46.07 -4.87
N VAL A 44 -16.13 -46.82 -5.82
CA VAL A 44 -16.21 -46.38 -7.24
C VAL A 44 -17.05 -45.11 -7.38
N VAL A 45 -18.17 -45.00 -6.67
CA VAL A 45 -19.02 -43.81 -6.68
C VAL A 45 -18.27 -42.62 -6.10
N LEU A 46 -17.52 -42.78 -4.99
CA LEU A 46 -16.69 -41.72 -4.41
C LEU A 46 -15.57 -41.27 -5.35
N LEU A 47 -14.92 -42.22 -6.05
CA LEU A 47 -13.88 -41.87 -7.03
C LEU A 47 -14.46 -41.13 -8.25
N ILE A 48 -15.65 -41.48 -8.69
CA ILE A 48 -16.35 -40.76 -9.76
C ILE A 48 -16.70 -39.36 -9.30
N ALA A 49 -17.28 -39.20 -8.10
CA ALA A 49 -17.61 -37.91 -7.53
C ALA A 49 -16.37 -37.02 -7.37
N TYR A 50 -15.26 -37.61 -6.88
CA TYR A 50 -13.97 -36.91 -6.78
C TYR A 50 -13.44 -36.45 -8.14
N GLY A 51 -13.50 -37.34 -9.16
CA GLY A 51 -13.06 -37.01 -10.51
C GLY A 51 -13.93 -35.93 -11.19
N VAL A 52 -15.24 -35.93 -10.93
CA VAL A 52 -16.16 -34.90 -11.42
C VAL A 52 -15.83 -33.55 -10.78
N GLY A 53 -15.54 -33.53 -9.47
CA GLY A 53 -15.08 -32.32 -8.76
C GLY A 53 -13.77 -31.80 -9.35
N ALA A 54 -12.75 -32.64 -9.52
CA ALA A 54 -11.49 -32.24 -10.11
C ALA A 54 -11.66 -31.71 -11.55
N PHE A 55 -12.52 -32.37 -12.36
CA PHE A 55 -12.83 -31.87 -13.70
C PHE A 55 -13.53 -30.50 -13.71
N TYR A 56 -14.42 -30.23 -12.76
CA TYR A 56 -15.06 -28.92 -12.59
C TYR A 56 -14.02 -27.85 -12.26
N TYR A 57 -13.17 -28.10 -11.27
CA TYR A 57 -12.15 -27.17 -10.82
C TYR A 57 -10.94 -27.05 -11.78
N HIS A 58 -10.86 -27.83 -12.80
CA HIS A 58 -9.91 -27.60 -13.89
C HIS A 58 -10.16 -26.27 -14.64
N SER A 59 -11.40 -25.80 -14.65
CA SER A 59 -11.81 -24.55 -15.32
C SER A 59 -12.39 -23.50 -14.38
N HIS A 60 -12.45 -23.78 -13.08
CA HIS A 60 -13.00 -22.89 -12.07
C HIS A 60 -12.03 -22.78 -10.90
N PHE A 61 -11.98 -21.62 -10.26
CA PHE A 61 -11.24 -21.44 -9.02
C PHE A 61 -11.81 -22.31 -7.91
N LEU A 62 -10.93 -22.82 -7.06
CA LEU A 62 -11.28 -23.66 -5.93
C LEU A 62 -12.17 -22.90 -4.93
N TYR A 63 -12.95 -23.63 -4.15
CA TYR A 63 -13.77 -23.04 -3.09
C TYR A 63 -12.87 -22.34 -2.06
N GLN A 64 -13.32 -21.21 -1.49
CA GLN A 64 -12.56 -20.33 -0.61
C GLN A 64 -11.26 -19.76 -1.24
N THR A 65 -11.27 -19.55 -2.55
CA THR A 65 -10.21 -18.81 -3.24
C THR A 65 -10.57 -17.34 -3.33
N SER A 66 -9.66 -16.46 -2.90
CA SER A 66 -9.72 -15.02 -3.14
C SER A 66 -8.57 -14.55 -4.02
N VAL A 67 -8.82 -13.51 -4.80
CA VAL A 67 -7.83 -12.82 -5.62
C VAL A 67 -7.93 -11.34 -5.28
N ASN A 68 -6.81 -10.72 -4.83
CA ASN A 68 -6.79 -9.34 -4.35
C ASN A 68 -7.96 -9.06 -3.36
N ASP A 69 -8.10 -9.91 -2.35
CA ASP A 69 -9.16 -9.87 -1.33
C ASP A 69 -10.60 -10.05 -1.84
N THR A 70 -10.79 -10.32 -3.13
CA THR A 70 -12.10 -10.57 -3.72
C THR A 70 -12.38 -12.06 -3.79
N ASP A 71 -13.53 -12.52 -3.28
CA ASP A 71 -13.96 -13.92 -3.37
C ASP A 71 -14.19 -14.32 -4.82
N CYS A 72 -13.38 -15.26 -5.27
CA CYS A 72 -13.40 -15.84 -6.62
C CYS A 72 -13.80 -17.32 -6.61
N SER A 73 -14.35 -17.84 -5.51
CA SER A 73 -14.76 -19.22 -5.35
C SER A 73 -15.70 -19.67 -6.45
N ASN A 74 -15.38 -20.79 -7.09
CA ASN A 74 -16.17 -21.43 -8.16
C ASN A 74 -16.36 -20.57 -9.43
N LEU A 75 -15.61 -19.49 -9.60
CA LEU A 75 -15.62 -18.65 -10.78
C LEU A 75 -14.63 -19.16 -11.82
N THR A 76 -14.90 -18.91 -13.08
CA THR A 76 -13.96 -19.10 -14.19
C THR A 76 -12.96 -17.93 -14.24
N ALA A 77 -11.84 -18.13 -14.94
CA ALA A 77 -10.87 -17.03 -15.16
C ALA A 77 -11.51 -15.81 -15.86
N ALA A 78 -12.45 -16.04 -16.78
CA ALA A 78 -13.16 -14.96 -17.47
C ALA A 78 -14.08 -14.16 -16.52
N GLU A 79 -14.75 -14.83 -15.60
CA GLU A 79 -15.60 -14.16 -14.59
C GLU A 79 -14.76 -13.38 -13.59
N VAL A 80 -13.64 -13.94 -13.15
CA VAL A 80 -12.67 -13.22 -12.29
C VAL A 80 -12.13 -11.99 -13.00
N ALA A 81 -11.71 -12.13 -14.27
CA ALA A 81 -11.26 -11.00 -15.07
C ALA A 81 -12.33 -9.90 -15.17
N ALA A 82 -13.59 -10.25 -15.42
CA ALA A 82 -14.69 -9.28 -15.50
C ALA A 82 -14.94 -8.55 -14.17
N ILE A 83 -14.80 -9.24 -13.04
CA ILE A 83 -14.89 -8.61 -11.71
C ILE A 83 -13.74 -7.64 -11.50
N MET A 84 -12.51 -8.05 -11.81
CA MET A 84 -11.32 -7.19 -11.68
C MET A 84 -11.42 -5.96 -12.57
N ASP A 85 -11.84 -6.13 -13.83
CA ASP A 85 -12.08 -5.02 -14.77
C ASP A 85 -13.15 -4.07 -14.25
N SER A 86 -14.22 -4.59 -13.64
CA SER A 86 -15.25 -3.75 -13.01
C SER A 86 -14.72 -2.98 -11.80
N GLN A 87 -13.84 -3.59 -11.03
CA GLN A 87 -13.20 -2.91 -9.88
C GLN A 87 -12.22 -1.83 -10.34
N SER A 88 -11.51 -2.04 -11.45
CA SER A 88 -10.62 -1.02 -12.00
C SER A 88 -11.36 0.29 -12.31
N GLN A 89 -12.60 0.21 -12.76
CA GLN A 89 -13.44 1.38 -13.04
C GLN A 89 -13.86 2.15 -11.79
N GLN A 90 -13.69 1.58 -10.60
CA GLN A 90 -13.97 2.24 -9.33
C GLN A 90 -12.71 2.90 -8.73
N TYR A 91 -11.56 2.75 -9.37
CA TYR A 91 -10.34 3.38 -8.91
C TYR A 91 -10.46 4.91 -8.90
N SER A 92 -9.94 5.49 -7.84
CA SER A 92 -9.92 6.92 -7.60
C SER A 92 -8.63 7.28 -6.86
N LEU A 93 -7.90 8.25 -7.37
CA LEU A 93 -6.70 8.81 -6.74
C LEU A 93 -7.05 10.20 -6.20
N GLN A 94 -6.96 10.38 -4.90
CA GLN A 94 -7.05 11.68 -4.24
C GLN A 94 -5.68 12.37 -4.26
N ILE A 95 -5.65 13.62 -4.70
CA ILE A 95 -4.44 14.43 -4.77
C ILE A 95 -4.52 15.48 -3.68
N PHE A 96 -3.54 15.44 -2.78
CA PHE A 96 -3.39 16.42 -1.71
C PHE A 96 -2.25 17.38 -2.04
N GLY A 97 -2.41 18.59 -1.57
CA GLY A 97 -1.41 19.63 -1.59
C GLY A 97 -1.51 20.48 -0.33
N ARG A 98 -0.99 21.70 -0.38
CA ARG A 98 -1.08 22.64 0.72
C ARG A 98 -1.73 23.95 0.28
N ASP A 99 -2.38 24.63 1.23
CA ASP A 99 -2.80 26.01 1.08
C ASP A 99 -1.61 26.99 1.25
N GLU A 100 -1.85 28.29 1.13
CA GLU A 100 -0.86 29.34 1.31
C GLU A 100 -0.26 29.41 2.74
N ASN A 101 -0.88 28.76 3.71
CA ASN A 101 -0.43 28.68 5.10
C ASN A 101 0.33 27.38 5.42
N GLY A 102 0.50 26.51 4.41
CA GLY A 102 1.12 25.20 4.58
C GLY A 102 0.20 24.14 5.18
N VAL A 103 -1.12 24.35 5.17
CA VAL A 103 -2.08 23.36 5.66
C VAL A 103 -2.46 22.43 4.52
N GLN A 104 -2.32 21.12 4.76
CA GLN A 104 -2.71 20.09 3.79
C GLN A 104 -4.19 20.20 3.43
N GLU A 105 -4.49 20.18 2.14
CA GLU A 105 -5.85 20.15 1.60
C GLU A 105 -5.95 19.21 0.39
N GLU A 106 -7.16 18.70 0.13
CA GLU A 106 -7.43 17.96 -1.10
C GLU A 106 -7.61 18.97 -2.26
N ILE A 107 -6.72 18.89 -3.25
CA ILE A 107 -6.72 19.78 -4.41
C ILE A 107 -7.46 19.20 -5.61
N GLY A 108 -7.71 17.90 -5.61
CA GLY A 108 -8.47 17.23 -6.64
C GLY A 108 -8.48 15.72 -6.54
N THR A 109 -9.26 15.12 -7.40
CA THR A 109 -9.40 13.67 -7.53
C THR A 109 -9.37 13.28 -8.99
N VAL A 110 -8.68 12.19 -9.32
CA VAL A 110 -8.65 11.60 -10.66
C VAL A 110 -9.29 10.22 -10.57
N THR A 111 -10.28 9.95 -11.43
CA THR A 111 -10.97 8.67 -11.47
C THR A 111 -10.61 7.85 -12.70
N ALA A 112 -10.68 6.53 -12.60
CA ALA A 112 -10.37 5.63 -13.72
C ALA A 112 -11.16 5.95 -15.01
N PRO A 113 -12.48 6.22 -14.98
CA PRO A 113 -13.23 6.56 -16.18
C PRO A 113 -12.75 7.85 -16.86
N GLU A 114 -12.35 8.86 -16.07
CA GLU A 114 -11.90 10.15 -16.59
C GLU A 114 -10.61 10.03 -17.42
N ILE A 115 -9.71 9.18 -16.98
CA ILE A 115 -8.42 8.96 -17.65
C ILE A 115 -8.41 7.73 -18.57
N GLY A 116 -9.57 7.04 -18.72
CA GLY A 116 -9.66 5.82 -19.52
C GLY A 116 -8.78 4.68 -18.99
N MET A 117 -8.63 4.58 -17.67
CA MET A 117 -7.80 3.57 -17.03
C MET A 117 -8.37 2.18 -17.21
N ASN A 118 -7.51 1.23 -17.57
CA ASN A 118 -7.85 -0.18 -17.68
C ASN A 118 -6.69 -1.04 -17.15
N TRP A 119 -7.03 -2.22 -16.62
CA TRP A 119 -6.04 -3.25 -16.37
C TRP A 119 -5.58 -3.89 -17.68
N VAL A 120 -4.31 -4.24 -17.77
CA VAL A 120 -3.74 -4.90 -18.95
C VAL A 120 -3.78 -6.40 -18.75
N ASP A 121 -4.38 -7.11 -19.73
CA ASP A 121 -4.41 -8.58 -19.78
C ASP A 121 -4.96 -9.27 -18.52
N THR A 122 -6.04 -8.74 -17.97
CA THR A 122 -6.71 -9.27 -16.77
C THR A 122 -7.09 -10.74 -16.93
N GLN A 123 -7.56 -11.12 -18.13
CA GLN A 123 -7.94 -12.50 -18.43
C GLN A 123 -6.73 -13.44 -18.47
N GLY A 124 -5.61 -13.02 -19.05
CA GLY A 124 -4.37 -13.79 -19.04
C GLY A 124 -3.85 -14.01 -17.64
N ALA A 125 -3.80 -12.96 -16.82
CA ALA A 125 -3.40 -13.04 -15.42
C ALA A 125 -4.31 -13.97 -14.59
N ALA A 126 -5.62 -13.86 -14.74
CA ALA A 126 -6.56 -14.76 -14.06
C ALA A 126 -6.39 -16.22 -14.52
N GLN A 127 -6.13 -16.45 -15.82
CA GLN A 127 -5.86 -17.79 -16.34
C GLN A 127 -4.55 -18.38 -15.83
N GLU A 128 -3.50 -17.56 -15.65
CA GLU A 128 -2.25 -18.00 -15.04
C GLU A 128 -2.47 -18.44 -13.59
N LEU A 129 -3.23 -17.69 -12.80
CA LEU A 129 -3.60 -18.06 -11.44
C LEU A 129 -4.39 -19.38 -11.41
N LEU A 130 -5.36 -19.55 -12.33
CA LEU A 130 -6.11 -20.79 -12.46
C LEU A 130 -5.21 -21.98 -12.80
N ASN A 131 -4.17 -21.79 -13.63
CA ASN A 131 -3.27 -22.85 -14.06
C ASN A 131 -2.28 -23.30 -12.97
N ILE A 132 -2.00 -22.47 -11.97
CA ILE A 132 -1.12 -22.84 -10.83
C ILE A 132 -1.88 -23.52 -9.68
N GLN A 133 -3.21 -23.44 -9.65
CA GLN A 133 -3.98 -24.20 -8.67
C GLN A 133 -3.94 -25.71 -8.98
N ASN A 134 -4.11 -26.52 -7.95
CA ASN A 134 -4.19 -27.96 -8.08
C ASN A 134 -5.65 -28.42 -7.88
N GLU A 135 -6.35 -28.71 -8.96
CA GLU A 135 -7.76 -29.11 -8.97
C GLU A 135 -8.05 -30.38 -8.15
N PHE A 136 -7.02 -31.21 -7.93
CA PHE A 136 -7.17 -32.43 -7.11
C PHE A 136 -7.26 -32.13 -5.62
N LEU A 137 -6.95 -30.91 -5.17
CA LEU A 137 -7.07 -30.51 -3.77
C LEU A 137 -8.46 -29.95 -3.41
N TRP A 138 -9.44 -30.01 -4.31
CA TRP A 138 -10.74 -29.38 -4.12
C TRP A 138 -11.46 -29.79 -2.83
N ILE A 139 -11.27 -31.03 -2.36
CA ILE A 139 -11.84 -31.48 -1.09
C ILE A 139 -11.17 -30.79 0.10
N GLU A 140 -9.85 -30.59 0.06
CA GLU A 140 -9.09 -29.89 1.11
C GLU A 140 -9.53 -28.44 1.22
N MET A 141 -9.82 -27.80 0.10
CA MET A 141 -10.28 -26.41 0.04
C MET A 141 -11.69 -26.17 0.61
N LEU A 142 -12.41 -27.22 1.01
CA LEU A 142 -13.65 -27.04 1.78
C LEU A 142 -13.38 -26.50 3.20
N TRP A 143 -12.14 -26.61 3.69
CA TRP A 143 -11.71 -26.17 5.04
C TRP A 143 -10.50 -25.26 5.04
N SER A 144 -9.92 -24.95 3.88
CA SER A 144 -8.68 -24.19 3.74
C SER A 144 -8.86 -23.10 2.68
N ALA A 145 -8.65 -21.83 3.08
CA ALA A 145 -8.70 -20.69 2.16
C ALA A 145 -7.39 -20.54 1.39
N GLN A 146 -7.46 -20.07 0.14
CA GLN A 146 -6.33 -19.67 -0.68
C GLN A 146 -6.49 -18.21 -1.10
N ASN A 147 -5.42 -17.42 -0.93
CA ASN A 147 -5.38 -16.02 -1.36
C ASN A 147 -4.29 -15.89 -2.42
N TYR A 148 -4.63 -15.27 -3.53
CA TYR A 148 -3.71 -14.94 -4.59
C TYR A 148 -3.64 -13.43 -4.77
N ASP A 149 -2.43 -12.94 -5.01
CA ASP A 149 -2.20 -11.56 -5.46
C ASP A 149 -2.04 -11.58 -6.97
N MET A 150 -2.94 -10.91 -7.68
CA MET A 150 -2.87 -10.74 -9.12
C MET A 150 -2.17 -9.42 -9.43
N VAL A 151 -0.92 -9.52 -9.88
CA VAL A 151 -0.16 -8.35 -10.36
C VAL A 151 -0.62 -8.03 -11.78
N GLN A 152 -1.20 -6.85 -11.95
CA GLN A 152 -1.70 -6.37 -13.24
C GLN A 152 -0.94 -5.11 -13.66
N GLY A 153 -0.68 -4.99 -14.94
CA GLY A 153 -0.27 -3.73 -15.52
C GLY A 153 -1.44 -2.74 -15.59
N VAL A 154 -1.16 -1.47 -15.40
CA VAL A 154 -2.12 -0.38 -15.57
C VAL A 154 -1.84 0.31 -16.90
N ALA A 155 -2.89 0.53 -17.68
CA ALA A 155 -2.84 1.41 -18.86
C ALA A 155 -3.87 2.52 -18.68
N TYR A 156 -3.52 3.74 -19.03
CA TYR A 156 -4.39 4.90 -19.04
C TYR A 156 -4.00 5.83 -20.19
N ASP A 157 -4.86 6.78 -20.48
CA ASP A 157 -4.66 7.81 -21.52
C ASP A 157 -3.98 9.04 -20.90
N ALA A 158 -2.70 9.24 -21.22
CA ALA A 158 -1.90 10.33 -20.66
C ALA A 158 -2.45 11.71 -21.04
N ASP A 159 -2.99 11.88 -22.26
CA ASP A 159 -3.56 13.15 -22.69
C ASP A 159 -4.79 13.51 -21.83
N LYS A 160 -5.62 12.52 -21.49
CA LYS A 160 -6.76 12.71 -20.59
C LYS A 160 -6.33 13.02 -19.17
N LEU A 161 -5.27 12.36 -18.66
CA LEU A 161 -4.73 12.69 -17.34
C LEU A 161 -4.31 14.15 -17.29
N GLN A 162 -3.55 14.60 -18.28
CA GLN A 162 -3.10 15.99 -18.38
C GLN A 162 -4.29 16.97 -18.48
N GLU A 163 -5.34 16.60 -19.22
CA GLU A 163 -6.58 17.37 -19.31
C GLU A 163 -7.29 17.49 -17.93
N GLN A 164 -7.36 16.42 -17.16
CA GLN A 164 -7.94 16.42 -15.81
C GLN A 164 -7.11 17.26 -14.84
N LEU A 165 -5.80 17.11 -14.83
CA LEU A 165 -4.90 17.92 -14.01
C LEU A 165 -5.04 19.41 -14.33
N ALA A 166 -5.07 19.79 -15.60
CA ALA A 166 -5.22 21.18 -16.03
C ALA A 166 -6.56 21.84 -15.60
N GLN A 167 -7.59 21.05 -15.32
CA GLN A 167 -8.88 21.54 -14.82
C GLN A 167 -8.87 21.84 -13.31
N MET A 168 -7.93 21.28 -12.54
CA MET A 168 -7.83 21.49 -11.11
C MET A 168 -7.41 22.93 -10.80
N PRO A 169 -8.17 23.68 -9.98
CA PRO A 169 -7.87 25.09 -9.71
C PRO A 169 -6.47 25.32 -9.14
N ALA A 170 -6.00 24.45 -8.25
CA ALA A 170 -4.68 24.56 -7.63
C ALA A 170 -3.53 24.40 -8.62
N LEU A 171 -3.72 23.67 -9.74
CA LEU A 171 -2.73 23.43 -10.78
C LEU A 171 -2.75 24.51 -11.89
N GLN A 172 -3.61 25.52 -11.76
CA GLN A 172 -3.66 26.64 -12.73
C GLN A 172 -2.71 27.74 -12.30
N LYS A 173 -1.72 28.06 -13.13
CA LYS A 173 -0.70 29.11 -12.85
C LYS A 173 -1.26 30.44 -12.34
N LYS A 174 -2.46 30.83 -12.77
CA LYS A 174 -3.11 32.07 -12.32
C LYS A 174 -3.52 32.07 -10.84
N ASN A 175 -3.61 30.89 -10.22
CA ASN A 175 -4.02 30.70 -8.83
C ASN A 175 -2.82 30.39 -7.92
N MET A 176 -1.62 30.27 -8.49
CA MET A 176 -0.39 30.04 -7.76
C MET A 176 0.22 31.33 -7.28
N SER A 177 0.83 31.30 -6.11
CA SER A 177 1.65 32.36 -5.52
C SER A 177 3.10 31.90 -5.44
N GLU A 178 4.02 32.75 -5.88
CA GLU A 178 5.45 32.46 -5.77
C GLU A 178 5.89 32.48 -4.30
N PRO A 179 6.84 31.64 -3.89
CA PRO A 179 7.47 31.73 -2.58
C PRO A 179 8.32 33.01 -2.50
N GLU A 180 8.35 33.64 -1.34
CA GLU A 180 9.21 34.80 -1.09
C GLU A 180 10.29 34.43 -0.07
N ASP A 181 11.50 34.92 -0.31
CA ASP A 181 12.64 34.67 0.57
C ASP A 181 12.48 35.40 1.91
N ALA A 182 12.96 34.81 3.00
CA ALA A 182 13.10 35.50 4.25
C ALA A 182 14.12 36.66 4.13
N TYR A 183 13.84 37.75 4.81
CA TYR A 183 14.71 38.93 4.75
C TYR A 183 14.79 39.67 6.11
N ILE A 184 15.76 40.56 6.28
CA ILE A 184 15.88 41.40 7.44
C ILE A 184 14.99 42.63 7.22
N SER A 185 14.09 42.92 8.17
CA SER A 185 13.18 44.05 8.12
C SER A 185 13.94 45.39 8.08
N GLU A 186 13.23 46.48 7.77
CA GLU A 186 13.75 47.81 8.05
C GLU A 186 13.94 48.02 9.58
N TYR A 187 14.80 48.96 9.95
CA TYR A 187 15.01 49.33 11.35
C TYR A 187 13.71 49.86 11.96
N SER A 188 13.32 49.29 13.08
CA SER A 188 12.16 49.75 13.83
C SER A 188 12.56 50.75 14.91
N GLU A 189 12.20 52.01 14.74
CA GLU A 189 12.43 53.05 15.77
C GLU A 189 11.72 52.74 17.10
N LYS A 190 10.64 51.94 17.05
CA LYS A 190 9.86 51.53 18.24
C LYS A 190 10.58 50.47 19.08
N THR A 191 11.12 49.44 18.44
CA THR A 191 11.83 48.33 19.11
C THR A 191 13.33 48.55 19.16
N LYS A 192 13.83 49.54 18.41
CA LYS A 192 15.28 49.85 18.25
C LYS A 192 16.07 48.67 17.73
N SER A 193 15.47 47.90 16.83
CA SER A 193 16.02 46.66 16.31
C SER A 193 15.55 46.36 14.88
N TYR A 194 16.28 45.43 14.27
CA TYR A 194 15.91 44.74 13.06
C TYR A 194 15.30 43.39 13.44
N GLU A 195 14.37 42.88 12.63
CA GLU A 195 13.73 41.59 12.81
C GLU A 195 13.86 40.79 11.53
N ILE A 196 13.88 39.47 11.61
CA ILE A 196 13.77 38.59 10.42
C ILE A 196 12.31 38.50 10.08
N VAL A 197 11.97 38.89 8.87
CA VAL A 197 10.66 38.60 8.26
C VAL A 197 10.76 37.19 7.63
N PRO A 198 9.98 36.23 8.11
CA PRO A 198 10.07 34.89 7.60
C PRO A 198 9.66 34.81 6.12
N GLU A 199 10.13 33.78 5.46
CA GLU A 199 9.73 33.42 4.11
C GLU A 199 8.24 33.13 4.00
N THR A 200 7.68 33.29 2.80
CA THR A 200 6.36 32.76 2.46
C THR A 200 6.53 31.47 1.65
N LEU A 201 5.74 30.47 1.99
CA LEU A 201 5.83 29.16 1.33
C LEU A 201 5.39 29.21 -0.13
N GLY A 202 4.45 30.09 -0.46
CA GLY A 202 3.84 30.12 -1.78
C GLY A 202 3.05 28.84 -2.08
N SER A 203 2.48 28.80 -3.29
CA SER A 203 1.72 27.64 -3.79
C SER A 203 2.11 27.25 -5.21
N THR A 204 3.25 27.74 -5.69
CA THR A 204 3.75 27.40 -7.03
C THR A 204 4.19 25.95 -7.09
N LEU A 205 3.62 25.20 -8.03
CA LEU A 205 3.91 23.80 -8.30
C LEU A 205 4.70 23.65 -9.61
N ASP A 206 5.67 22.76 -9.62
CA ASP A 206 6.30 22.24 -10.83
C ASP A 206 5.33 21.25 -11.48
N LEU A 207 4.65 21.70 -12.55
CA LEU A 207 3.59 20.92 -13.21
C LEU A 207 4.11 19.66 -13.90
N ASP A 208 5.35 19.68 -14.40
CA ASP A 208 5.97 18.49 -15.02
C ASP A 208 6.21 17.43 -13.94
N GLN A 209 6.71 17.83 -12.77
CA GLN A 209 6.90 16.94 -11.63
C GLN A 209 5.57 16.41 -11.07
N VAL A 210 4.53 17.26 -11.03
CA VAL A 210 3.17 16.83 -10.61
C VAL A 210 2.65 15.73 -11.52
N GLU A 211 2.79 15.88 -12.85
CA GLU A 211 2.35 14.87 -13.82
C GLU A 211 3.10 13.54 -13.60
N ASP A 212 4.42 13.59 -13.43
CA ASP A 212 5.25 12.41 -13.16
C ASP A 212 4.85 11.70 -11.87
N VAL A 213 4.64 12.44 -10.78
CA VAL A 213 4.27 11.92 -9.47
C VAL A 213 2.87 11.29 -9.49
N VAL A 214 1.89 11.96 -10.10
CA VAL A 214 0.53 11.44 -10.24
C VAL A 214 0.51 10.20 -11.13
N SER A 215 1.25 10.21 -12.23
CA SER A 215 1.42 9.04 -13.11
C SER A 215 1.99 7.85 -12.35
N ALA A 216 3.04 8.06 -11.57
CA ALA A 216 3.65 7.03 -10.75
C ALA A 216 2.68 6.47 -9.70
N ALA A 217 1.88 7.34 -9.05
CA ALA A 217 0.86 6.94 -8.09
C ALA A 217 -0.24 6.07 -8.73
N ILE A 218 -0.72 6.45 -9.93
CA ILE A 218 -1.70 5.66 -10.70
C ILE A 218 -1.12 4.29 -11.06
N MET A 219 0.11 4.23 -11.56
CA MET A 219 0.76 2.97 -11.92
C MET A 219 1.02 2.07 -10.70
N ALA A 220 1.21 2.66 -9.52
CA ALA A 220 1.36 1.93 -8.27
C ALA A 220 0.02 1.51 -7.65
N GLY A 221 -1.12 1.92 -8.22
CA GLY A 221 -2.44 1.66 -7.66
C GLY A 221 -2.71 2.39 -6.33
N ALA A 222 -2.00 3.51 -6.08
CA ALA A 222 -2.19 4.30 -4.88
C ALA A 222 -3.58 4.95 -4.87
N THR A 223 -4.17 5.12 -3.69
CA THR A 223 -5.47 5.78 -3.51
C THR A 223 -5.34 7.25 -3.14
N SER A 224 -4.16 7.69 -2.76
CA SER A 224 -3.83 9.08 -2.44
C SER A 224 -2.39 9.40 -2.76
N VAL A 225 -2.12 10.66 -3.05
CA VAL A 225 -0.78 11.22 -3.23
C VAL A 225 -0.73 12.63 -2.65
N ASP A 226 0.35 12.98 -1.96
CA ASP A 226 0.59 14.31 -1.40
C ASP A 226 1.73 14.98 -2.16
N LEU A 227 1.43 16.08 -2.85
CA LEU A 227 2.38 16.80 -3.69
C LEU A 227 3.46 17.54 -2.90
N GLU A 228 3.18 17.89 -1.62
CA GLU A 228 4.19 18.49 -0.76
C GLU A 228 5.21 17.45 -0.30
N GLU A 229 4.75 16.28 0.14
CA GLU A 229 5.64 15.17 0.51
C GLU A 229 6.50 14.70 -0.66
N GLN A 230 5.98 14.81 -1.88
CA GLN A 230 6.70 14.47 -3.12
C GLN A 230 7.60 15.61 -3.64
N GLY A 231 7.63 16.76 -2.95
CA GLY A 231 8.50 17.87 -3.29
C GLY A 231 8.11 18.61 -4.57
N CYS A 232 6.83 18.61 -4.94
CA CYS A 232 6.34 19.26 -6.16
C CYS A 232 6.23 20.79 -6.05
N TYR A 233 6.36 21.35 -4.83
CA TYR A 233 6.28 22.81 -4.62
C TYR A 233 7.62 23.48 -4.77
N GLU A 234 7.62 24.66 -5.41
CA GLU A 234 8.76 25.56 -5.34
C GLU A 234 8.96 26.06 -3.90
N THR A 235 10.21 26.26 -3.49
CA THR A 235 10.58 26.68 -2.14
C THR A 235 11.36 27.98 -2.18
N ALA A 236 11.22 28.81 -1.14
CA ALA A 236 12.07 29.97 -0.93
C ALA A 236 13.55 29.55 -0.87
N ARG A 237 14.43 30.41 -1.37
CA ARG A 237 15.88 30.17 -1.41
C ARG A 237 16.54 30.49 -0.09
N VAL A 238 15.97 31.45 0.65
CA VAL A 238 16.45 31.92 1.97
C VAL A 238 15.32 31.70 2.97
N MET A 239 15.63 30.94 4.03
CA MET A 239 14.70 30.63 5.10
C MET A 239 15.02 31.51 6.34
N ALA A 240 14.03 31.73 7.21
CA ALA A 240 14.21 32.56 8.42
C ALA A 240 15.30 32.02 9.35
N GLU A 241 15.54 30.73 9.35
CA GLU A 241 16.56 30.03 10.15
C GLU A 241 17.92 29.93 9.43
N ASP A 242 18.05 30.49 8.23
CA ASP A 242 19.33 30.50 7.51
C ASP A 242 20.41 31.15 8.37
N THR A 243 21.47 30.39 8.59
CA THR A 243 22.59 30.84 9.47
C THR A 243 23.20 32.14 9.03
N ALA A 244 23.26 32.43 7.74
CA ALA A 244 23.80 33.67 7.20
C ALA A 244 22.88 34.85 7.53
N LEU A 245 21.57 34.67 7.32
CA LEU A 245 20.55 35.68 7.61
C LEU A 245 20.48 36.00 9.11
N VAL A 246 20.39 34.98 9.95
CA VAL A 246 20.36 35.13 11.42
C VAL A 246 21.59 35.86 11.91
N LYS A 247 22.79 35.46 11.47
CA LYS A 247 24.04 36.09 11.84
C LYS A 247 24.14 37.57 11.39
N ALA A 248 23.60 37.86 10.19
CA ALA A 248 23.55 39.25 9.69
C ALA A 248 22.63 40.11 10.57
N CYS A 249 21.41 39.64 10.87
CA CYS A 249 20.46 40.32 11.75
C CYS A 249 21.03 40.55 13.13
N ASP A 250 21.63 39.53 13.75
CA ASP A 250 22.29 39.65 15.05
C ASP A 250 23.43 40.69 15.05
N THR A 251 24.19 40.73 13.96
CA THR A 251 25.29 41.70 13.81
C THR A 251 24.76 43.12 13.70
N MET A 252 23.73 43.35 12.90
CA MET A 252 23.06 44.65 12.76
C MET A 252 22.47 45.10 14.10
N ASN A 253 21.77 44.19 14.79
CA ASN A 253 21.23 44.46 16.12
C ASN A 253 22.30 44.78 17.17
N LYS A 254 23.46 44.12 17.10
CA LYS A 254 24.60 44.44 17.96
C LYS A 254 25.12 45.85 17.69
N TRP A 255 25.15 46.31 16.46
CA TRP A 255 25.60 47.66 16.13
C TRP A 255 24.63 48.73 16.62
N VAL A 256 23.32 48.58 16.36
CA VAL A 256 22.30 49.53 16.80
C VAL A 256 22.06 49.53 18.31
N SER A 257 22.49 48.50 19.02
CA SER A 257 22.46 48.48 20.50
C SER A 257 23.53 49.32 21.17
N ALA A 258 24.51 49.80 20.37
CA ALA A 258 25.57 50.65 20.91
C ALA A 258 25.06 52.06 21.19
N GLN A 259 25.55 52.67 22.30
CA GLN A 259 25.31 54.04 22.63
C GLN A 259 26.65 54.71 22.98
N ILE A 260 26.99 55.74 22.24
CA ILE A 260 28.25 56.52 22.43
C ILE A 260 27.87 57.96 22.75
N THR A 261 28.36 58.46 23.86
CA THR A 261 28.13 59.85 24.24
C THR A 261 29.43 60.63 24.13
N TYR A 262 29.46 61.65 23.31
CA TYR A 262 30.56 62.60 23.21
C TYR A 262 30.24 63.81 23.98
N ASP A 263 31.22 64.30 24.83
CA ASP A 263 31.16 65.59 25.50
C ASP A 263 32.08 66.58 24.75
N TRP A 264 31.47 67.55 24.11
CA TRP A 264 32.17 68.56 23.37
C TRP A 264 31.85 69.96 23.96
N ASN A 265 32.76 70.48 24.68
CA ASN A 265 32.59 71.83 25.35
C ASN A 265 31.31 71.94 26.18
N GLY A 266 30.96 70.89 26.94
CA GLY A 266 29.78 70.86 27.78
C GLY A 266 28.47 70.48 27.02
N ASN A 267 28.54 70.32 25.71
CA ASN A 267 27.43 69.79 24.90
C ASN A 267 27.58 68.28 24.73
N LYS A 268 26.54 67.52 25.10
CA LYS A 268 26.53 66.09 24.94
C LYS A 268 25.90 65.75 23.59
N VAL A 269 26.62 65.05 22.74
CA VAL A 269 26.11 64.42 21.49
C VAL A 269 26.01 62.94 21.74
N VAL A 270 24.83 62.42 21.58
CA VAL A 270 24.54 60.95 21.69
C VAL A 270 24.44 60.38 20.29
N VAL A 271 25.24 59.35 20.02
CA VAL A 271 25.15 58.49 18.86
C VAL A 271 24.58 57.17 19.35
N ASP A 272 23.37 56.86 19.00
CA ASP A 272 22.64 55.65 19.39
C ASP A 272 22.10 54.94 18.17
N GLY A 273 21.24 53.93 18.39
CA GLY A 273 20.66 53.11 17.35
C GLY A 273 19.94 53.90 16.24
N ASP A 274 19.27 55.00 16.63
CA ASP A 274 18.54 55.87 15.67
C ASP A 274 19.50 56.64 14.73
N THR A 275 20.73 56.83 15.16
CA THR A 275 21.78 57.43 14.30
C THR A 275 22.58 56.33 13.56
N ILE A 276 22.86 55.23 14.25
CA ILE A 276 23.71 54.17 13.72
C ILE A 276 23.03 53.45 12.55
N HIS A 277 21.71 53.21 12.62
CA HIS A 277 20.99 52.49 11.55
C HIS A 277 21.11 53.21 10.18
N GLU A 278 21.18 54.55 10.16
CA GLU A 278 21.34 55.34 8.94
C GLU A 278 22.70 55.08 8.22
N TRP A 279 23.68 54.54 8.97
CA TRP A 279 25.02 54.24 8.45
C TRP A 279 25.19 52.79 8.01
N ILE A 280 24.22 51.93 8.36
CA ILE A 280 24.27 50.54 7.97
C ILE A 280 23.81 50.45 6.53
N GLN A 281 24.70 49.97 5.64
CA GLN A 281 24.37 49.62 4.26
C GLN A 281 24.35 48.12 4.17
N VAL A 282 23.22 47.55 3.74
CA VAL A 282 23.12 46.14 3.37
C VAL A 282 23.65 46.08 1.93
N GLY A 283 24.76 45.38 1.70
CA GLY A 283 25.27 45.14 0.37
C GLY A 283 24.36 44.13 -0.37
N ASP A 284 24.21 44.36 -1.67
CA ASP A 284 23.47 43.42 -2.58
C ASP A 284 24.13 42.05 -2.64
#